data_566327d8a5d0db31b070e093d265f509
#
_entry.id   566327d8a5d0db31b070e093d265f509
#
_cell.length_a   1.000
_cell.length_b   1.000
_cell.length_c   1.000
_cell.angle_alpha   90.00
_cell.angle_beta   90.00
_cell.angle_gamma   90.00
#
_symmetry.space_group_name_H-M   'P 1'
#
loop_
_entity.id
_entity.type
_entity.pdbx_description
1 polymer ?
#
loop_
_entity_poly.entity_id
_entity_poly.type
_entity_poly.pdbx_seq_one_letter_code
_entity_poly.pdbx_strand_id
1 'polypeptide(L)'
;MSSKKTVYAITLVAFLTAACSQREISYRRDINPIFQANCAICHTPGGAGYAKSGFSVGTYQDVMKGTRYGSVVSPGSSVGSTLVRLVKHQADTTINMPKNYTIDLTQHDNIVMPGVNARQLPERDIELITKWVDQGAKDN
;
A
#
# COMPACT_ATOMS: atom_id res chain seq x y z
N MET A 1 -51.07 -51.98 -24.99
CA MET A 1 -50.19 -50.91 -25.50
C MET A 1 -49.85 -50.03 -24.26
N SER A 2 -48.65 -50.21 -23.71
CA SER A 2 -48.19 -49.53 -22.48
C SER A 2 -47.27 -48.38 -22.84
N SER A 3 -47.72 -47.16 -22.54
CA SER A 3 -46.97 -45.95 -22.74
C SER A 3 -46.03 -45.73 -21.55
N LYS A 4 -44.74 -45.89 -21.73
CA LYS A 4 -43.69 -45.60 -20.73
C LYS A 4 -43.44 -44.12 -20.75
N LYS A 5 -43.90 -43.39 -19.77
CA LYS A 5 -43.54 -41.99 -19.53
C LYS A 5 -42.15 -41.95 -18.89
N THR A 6 -41.16 -41.55 -19.70
CA THR A 6 -39.80 -41.30 -19.24
C THR A 6 -39.77 -39.95 -18.55
N VAL A 7 -39.59 -39.97 -17.22
CA VAL A 7 -39.40 -38.75 -16.42
C VAL A 7 -37.91 -38.41 -16.45
N TYR A 8 -37.54 -37.34 -17.16
CA TYR A 8 -36.18 -36.80 -17.12
C TYR A 8 -36.08 -35.95 -15.83
N ALA A 9 -35.38 -36.49 -14.85
CA ALA A 9 -34.99 -35.72 -13.67
C ALA A 9 -33.84 -34.77 -14.09
N ILE A 10 -34.12 -33.49 -14.26
CA ILE A 10 -33.13 -32.47 -14.46
C ILE A 10 -32.49 -32.16 -13.10
N THR A 11 -31.33 -32.74 -12.86
CA THR A 11 -30.51 -32.43 -11.68
C THR A 11 -29.84 -31.07 -11.91
N LEU A 12 -30.43 -30.04 -11.33
CA LEU A 12 -29.88 -28.70 -11.30
C LEU A 12 -28.69 -28.69 -10.33
N VAL A 13 -27.49 -28.89 -10.84
CA VAL A 13 -26.27 -28.73 -10.05
C VAL A 13 -26.05 -27.23 -9.85
N ALA A 14 -26.50 -26.72 -8.72
CA ALA A 14 -26.16 -25.36 -8.28
C ALA A 14 -24.67 -25.35 -7.89
N PHE A 15 -23.83 -24.85 -8.81
CA PHE A 15 -22.46 -24.48 -8.48
C PHE A 15 -22.52 -23.29 -7.51
N LEU A 16 -22.44 -23.57 -6.22
CA LEU A 16 -22.10 -22.56 -5.23
C LEU A 16 -20.65 -22.13 -5.47
N THR A 17 -20.46 -21.12 -6.30
CA THR A 17 -19.20 -20.37 -6.36
C THR A 17 -19.11 -19.63 -5.03
N ALA A 18 -18.42 -20.21 -4.07
CA ALA A 18 -17.94 -19.50 -2.90
C ALA A 18 -16.93 -18.47 -3.42
N ALA A 19 -17.42 -17.30 -3.82
CA ALA A 19 -16.59 -16.15 -4.05
C ALA A 19 -15.90 -15.86 -2.72
N CYS A 20 -14.60 -16.22 -2.58
CA CYS A 20 -13.77 -15.74 -1.52
C CYS A 20 -13.78 -14.22 -1.62
N SER A 21 -14.70 -13.57 -0.92
CA SER A 21 -14.73 -12.12 -0.79
C SER A 21 -13.45 -11.72 -0.06
N GLN A 22 -12.45 -11.33 -0.82
CA GLN A 22 -11.24 -10.78 -0.22
C GLN A 22 -11.64 -9.53 0.55
N ARG A 23 -11.29 -9.48 1.84
CA ARG A 23 -11.55 -8.32 2.68
C ARG A 23 -11.03 -7.06 2.01
N GLU A 24 -11.85 -6.06 1.87
CA GLU A 24 -11.46 -4.76 1.37
C GLU A 24 -10.50 -4.08 2.37
N ILE A 25 -9.35 -3.66 1.88
CA ILE A 25 -8.35 -2.96 2.67
C ILE A 25 -8.76 -1.49 2.78
N SER A 26 -8.88 -1.00 4.02
CA SER A 26 -9.25 0.38 4.31
C SER A 26 -8.01 1.25 4.43
N TYR A 27 -8.01 2.39 3.72
CA TYR A 27 -6.95 3.36 3.89
C TYR A 27 -6.82 3.81 5.35
N ARG A 28 -7.93 4.22 5.97
CA ARG A 28 -7.92 4.79 7.32
C ARG A 28 -7.52 3.79 8.40
N ARG A 29 -8.02 2.57 8.29
CA ARG A 29 -7.81 1.54 9.32
C ARG A 29 -6.53 0.75 9.13
N ASP A 30 -6.19 0.43 7.87
CA ASP A 30 -5.14 -0.54 7.58
C ASP A 30 -3.86 0.12 7.02
N ILE A 31 -3.97 1.19 6.23
CA ILE A 31 -2.83 1.79 5.51
C ILE A 31 -2.28 3.01 6.22
N ASN A 32 -3.14 3.95 6.62
CA ASN A 32 -2.69 5.18 7.26
C ASN A 32 -1.84 4.92 8.52
N PRO A 33 -2.17 3.97 9.43
CA PRO A 33 -1.31 3.65 10.56
C PRO A 33 0.09 3.21 10.15
N ILE A 34 0.23 2.44 9.06
CA ILE A 34 1.53 2.02 8.54
C ILE A 34 2.34 3.24 8.08
N PHE A 35 1.70 4.14 7.34
CA PHE A 35 2.36 5.36 6.85
C PHE A 35 2.77 6.29 7.99
N GLN A 36 1.91 6.50 8.98
CA GLN A 36 2.22 7.34 10.13
C GLN A 36 3.39 6.79 10.94
N ALA A 37 3.42 5.48 11.19
CA ALA A 37 4.48 4.84 11.97
C ALA A 37 5.83 4.77 11.25
N ASN A 38 5.84 4.67 9.91
CA ASN A 38 7.05 4.30 9.17
C ASN A 38 7.53 5.37 8.18
N CYS A 39 6.68 6.30 7.78
CA CYS A 39 6.96 7.23 6.68
C CYS A 39 6.86 8.70 7.10
N ALA A 40 5.91 9.03 8.01
CA ALA A 40 5.55 10.41 8.33
C ALA A 40 6.72 11.24 8.83
N ILE A 41 7.64 10.65 9.61
CA ILE A 41 8.80 11.36 10.17
C ILE A 41 9.65 12.04 9.08
N CYS A 42 9.71 11.44 7.88
CA CYS A 42 10.44 12.00 6.73
C CYS A 42 9.52 12.58 5.66
N HIS A 43 8.26 12.11 5.58
CA HIS A 43 7.33 12.42 4.49
C HIS A 43 6.10 13.21 4.98
N THR A 44 6.36 14.23 5.79
CA THR A 44 5.42 15.32 6.12
C THR A 44 6.11 16.67 5.90
N PRO A 45 5.37 17.77 5.75
CA PRO A 45 5.97 19.11 5.62
C PRO A 45 7.01 19.36 6.72
N GLY A 46 8.22 19.75 6.33
CA GLY A 46 9.38 19.89 7.21
C GLY A 46 10.30 18.67 7.26
N GLY A 47 9.84 17.49 6.88
CA GLY A 47 10.66 16.28 6.85
C GLY A 47 11.62 16.22 5.66
N ALA A 48 12.76 15.53 5.85
CA ALA A 48 13.81 15.44 4.83
C ALA A 48 13.36 14.76 3.52
N GLY A 49 12.49 13.74 3.62
CA GLY A 49 11.93 13.04 2.47
C GLY A 49 10.96 13.94 1.68
N TYR A 50 10.14 14.72 2.40
CA TYR A 50 9.27 15.71 1.78
C TYR A 50 10.09 16.80 1.07
N ALA A 51 11.12 17.33 1.72
CA ALA A 51 11.99 18.35 1.12
C ALA A 51 12.62 17.87 -0.21
N LYS A 52 13.02 16.60 -0.28
CA LYS A 52 13.64 16.01 -1.48
C LYS A 52 12.64 15.69 -2.59
N SER A 53 11.47 15.17 -2.27
CA SER A 53 10.54 14.61 -3.27
C SER A 53 9.23 15.36 -3.40
N GLY A 54 8.82 16.12 -2.37
CA GLY A 54 7.48 16.68 -2.27
C GLY A 54 6.42 15.64 -1.87
N PHE A 55 6.79 14.37 -1.68
CA PHE A 55 5.86 13.32 -1.26
C PHE A 55 5.49 13.49 0.20
N SER A 56 4.19 13.49 0.49
CA SER A 56 3.63 13.55 1.83
C SER A 56 2.70 12.38 2.09
N VAL A 57 2.71 11.90 3.32
CA VAL A 57 1.76 10.90 3.83
C VAL A 57 0.80 11.51 4.87
N GLY A 58 0.70 12.84 4.91
CA GLY A 58 -0.15 13.56 5.87
C GLY A 58 -1.63 13.26 5.68
N THR A 59 -2.06 13.14 4.43
CA THR A 59 -3.45 12.82 4.06
C THR A 59 -3.49 11.80 2.93
N TYR A 60 -4.66 11.17 2.73
CA TYR A 60 -4.89 10.32 1.55
C TYR A 60 -4.63 11.09 0.25
N GLN A 61 -5.13 12.31 0.15
CA GLN A 61 -4.97 13.17 -1.03
C GLN A 61 -3.50 13.45 -1.32
N ASP A 62 -2.68 13.67 -0.28
CA ASP A 62 -1.23 13.86 -0.44
C ASP A 62 -0.57 12.59 -1.00
N VAL A 63 -0.93 11.42 -0.50
CA VAL A 63 -0.41 10.14 -1.00
C VAL A 63 -0.75 9.96 -2.48
N MET A 64 -2.00 10.23 -2.86
CA MET A 64 -2.46 10.07 -4.24
C MET A 64 -1.90 11.14 -5.18
N LYS A 65 -1.63 12.35 -4.69
CA LYS A 65 -0.93 13.40 -5.44
C LYS A 65 0.50 12.96 -5.82
N GLY A 66 1.16 12.25 -4.92
CA GLY A 66 2.51 11.72 -5.15
C GLY A 66 3.61 12.73 -4.90
N THR A 67 4.65 12.69 -5.73
CA THR A 67 5.82 13.55 -5.66
C THR A 67 5.66 14.77 -6.59
N ARG A 68 6.62 15.71 -6.53
CA ARG A 68 6.75 16.78 -7.53
C ARG A 68 7.02 16.27 -8.96
N TYR A 69 7.36 15.01 -9.11
CA TYR A 69 7.67 14.36 -10.39
C TYR A 69 6.52 13.49 -10.91
N GLY A 70 5.44 13.35 -10.14
CA GLY A 70 4.25 12.59 -10.50
C GLY A 70 3.78 11.62 -9.41
N SER A 71 2.70 10.91 -9.73
CA SER A 71 2.08 9.92 -8.85
C SER A 71 3.03 8.75 -8.57
N VAL A 72 3.01 8.26 -7.33
CA VAL A 72 3.73 7.06 -6.89
C VAL A 72 2.80 5.87 -6.67
N VAL A 73 1.49 6.10 -6.74
CA VAL A 73 0.44 5.09 -6.66
C VAL A 73 -0.30 5.02 -7.98
N SER A 74 -0.39 3.84 -8.55
CA SER A 74 -1.23 3.53 -9.72
C SER A 74 -2.39 2.65 -9.24
N PRO A 75 -3.59 3.21 -8.99
CA PRO A 75 -4.73 2.44 -8.49
C PRO A 75 -5.03 1.24 -9.39
N GLY A 76 -5.19 0.06 -8.78
CA GLY A 76 -5.42 -1.20 -9.49
C GLY A 76 -4.15 -1.90 -9.99
N SER A 77 -2.96 -1.33 -9.74
CA SER A 77 -1.70 -1.92 -10.22
C SER A 77 -0.56 -1.71 -9.23
N SER A 78 -0.34 -2.67 -8.35
CA SER A 78 0.80 -2.65 -7.43
C SER A 78 2.14 -2.74 -8.17
N VAL A 79 2.20 -3.49 -9.26
CA VAL A 79 3.40 -3.61 -10.11
C VAL A 79 3.76 -2.26 -10.75
N GLY A 80 2.75 -1.48 -11.16
CA GLY A 80 2.94 -0.14 -11.74
C GLY A 80 3.20 0.94 -10.70
N SER A 81 3.06 0.65 -9.41
CA SER A 81 3.18 1.63 -8.33
C SER A 81 4.60 1.73 -7.80
N THR A 82 5.23 2.89 -7.99
CA THR A 82 6.57 3.18 -7.44
C THR A 82 6.60 3.00 -5.92
N LEU A 83 5.55 3.42 -5.21
CA LEU A 83 5.43 3.21 -3.76
C LEU A 83 5.64 1.74 -3.39
N VAL A 84 4.93 0.82 -4.06
CA VAL A 84 5.02 -0.62 -3.78
C VAL A 84 6.41 -1.17 -4.07
N ARG A 85 7.02 -0.77 -5.19
CA ARG A 85 8.38 -1.18 -5.54
C ARG A 85 9.41 -0.73 -4.52
N LEU A 86 9.27 0.49 -4.00
CA LEU A 86 10.18 1.04 -3.00
C LEU A 86 10.09 0.30 -1.66
N VAL A 87 8.87 0.02 -1.18
CA VAL A 87 8.69 -0.68 0.10
C VAL A 87 9.01 -2.18 0.01
N LYS A 88 8.95 -2.77 -1.19
CA LYS A 88 9.43 -4.13 -1.48
C LYS A 88 10.93 -4.23 -1.72
N HIS A 89 11.65 -3.12 -1.66
CA HIS A 89 13.06 -3.03 -2.00
C HIS A 89 13.39 -3.58 -3.41
N GLN A 90 12.48 -3.33 -4.36
CA GLN A 90 12.62 -3.73 -5.77
C GLN A 90 13.11 -2.59 -6.67
N ALA A 91 13.74 -1.58 -6.09
CA ALA A 91 14.34 -0.45 -6.77
C ALA A 91 15.83 -0.36 -6.42
N ASP A 92 16.50 0.67 -6.90
CA ASP A 92 17.87 0.96 -6.49
C ASP A 92 17.95 1.12 -4.96
N THR A 93 19.00 0.58 -4.36
CA THR A 93 19.19 0.58 -2.89
C THR A 93 19.21 1.98 -2.29
N THR A 94 19.63 2.97 -3.08
CA THR A 94 19.69 4.38 -2.66
C THR A 94 18.33 5.02 -2.50
N ILE A 95 17.28 4.46 -3.12
CA ILE A 95 15.92 5.01 -3.07
C ILE A 95 14.88 4.09 -2.40
N ASN A 96 15.25 2.86 -2.04
CA ASN A 96 14.35 1.96 -1.32
C ASN A 96 13.88 2.58 0.01
N MET A 97 12.66 2.29 0.41
CA MET A 97 11.99 2.89 1.58
C MET A 97 11.37 1.81 2.50
N PRO A 98 11.15 2.14 3.77
CA PRO A 98 11.60 3.33 4.48
C PRO A 98 13.10 3.33 4.73
N LYS A 99 13.70 4.51 4.91
CA LYS A 99 15.09 4.64 5.33
C LYS A 99 15.22 4.44 6.84
N ASN A 100 16.39 3.94 7.28
CA ASN A 100 16.80 4.12 8.66
C ASN A 100 16.96 5.60 8.95
N TYR A 101 16.78 6.00 10.18
CA TYR A 101 17.02 7.37 10.62
C TYR A 101 17.59 7.37 12.04
N THR A 102 18.28 8.45 12.37
CA THR A 102 18.70 8.77 13.73
C THR A 102 18.09 10.11 14.11
N ILE A 103 17.75 10.26 15.38
CA ILE A 103 17.30 11.52 15.93
C ILE A 103 18.48 12.15 16.67
N ASP A 104 18.87 13.34 16.25
CA ASP A 104 19.91 14.11 16.95
C ASP A 104 19.27 14.85 18.13
N LEU A 105 19.39 14.27 19.31
CA LEU A 105 18.86 14.84 20.56
C LEU A 105 19.68 16.02 21.09
N THR A 106 20.84 16.32 20.50
CA THR A 106 21.67 17.48 20.90
C THR A 106 21.18 18.77 20.25
N GLN A 107 20.37 18.67 19.21
CA GLN A 107 19.76 19.81 18.53
C GLN A 107 18.41 20.14 19.17
N HIS A 108 18.13 21.45 19.31
CA HIS A 108 16.89 21.94 19.92
C HIS A 108 15.63 21.46 19.21
N ASP A 109 15.72 21.20 17.91
CA ASP A 109 14.59 20.80 17.05
C ASP A 109 14.57 19.29 16.74
N ASN A 110 15.34 18.47 17.47
CA ASN A 110 15.43 17.02 17.26
C ASN A 110 15.56 16.64 15.78
N ILE A 111 16.61 17.11 15.11
CA ILE A 111 16.81 16.90 13.68
C ILE A 111 16.86 15.42 13.37
N VAL A 112 15.99 14.99 12.45
CA VAL A 112 15.96 13.63 11.94
C VAL A 112 16.96 13.49 10.78
N MET A 113 18.00 12.70 11.00
CA MET A 113 19.01 12.41 9.98
C MET A 113 18.64 11.11 9.26
N PRO A 114 18.26 11.19 7.96
CA PRO A 114 17.99 9.97 7.21
C PRO A 114 19.27 9.16 7.00
N GLY A 115 19.24 7.90 7.34
CA GLY A 115 20.30 6.95 7.05
C GLY A 115 20.40 6.62 5.56
N VAL A 116 21.53 6.08 5.15
CA VAL A 116 21.74 5.64 3.75
C VAL A 116 21.07 4.30 3.46
N ASN A 117 20.91 3.44 4.47
CA ASN A 117 20.33 2.12 4.32
C ASN A 117 18.82 2.14 4.52
N ALA A 118 18.09 1.41 3.67
CA ALA A 118 16.68 1.15 3.90
C ALA A 118 16.49 0.06 4.97
N ARG A 119 15.39 0.15 5.73
CA ARG A 119 14.92 -0.92 6.61
C ARG A 119 13.74 -1.63 5.98
N GLN A 120 13.62 -2.93 6.22
CA GLN A 120 12.48 -3.70 5.73
C GLN A 120 11.24 -3.41 6.59
N LEU A 121 10.11 -3.18 5.93
CA LEU A 121 8.81 -3.26 6.62
C LEU A 121 8.47 -4.72 6.93
N PRO A 122 7.64 -4.97 7.96
CA PRO A 122 7.03 -6.29 8.14
C PRO A 122 6.31 -6.73 6.86
N GLU A 123 6.42 -8.00 6.50
CA GLU A 123 5.80 -8.55 5.27
C GLU A 123 4.29 -8.31 5.24
N ARG A 124 3.62 -8.43 6.40
CA ARG A 124 2.21 -8.10 6.55
C ARG A 124 1.88 -6.68 6.07
N ASP A 125 2.71 -5.71 6.41
CA ASP A 125 2.46 -4.30 6.07
C ASP A 125 2.70 -4.06 4.57
N ILE A 126 3.70 -4.72 4.00
CA ILE A 126 3.95 -4.72 2.55
C ILE A 126 2.78 -5.33 1.79
N GLU A 127 2.23 -6.46 2.28
CA GLU A 127 1.05 -7.09 1.69
C GLU A 127 -0.19 -6.20 1.77
N LEU A 128 -0.42 -5.52 2.90
CA LEU A 128 -1.55 -4.61 3.06
C LEU A 128 -1.47 -3.45 2.06
N ILE A 129 -0.30 -2.81 1.94
CA ILE A 129 -0.08 -1.74 0.96
C ILE A 129 -0.30 -2.27 -0.48
N THR A 130 0.25 -3.45 -0.79
CA THR A 130 0.12 -4.08 -2.10
C THR A 130 -1.36 -4.32 -2.45
N LYS A 131 -2.10 -4.99 -1.54
CA LYS A 131 -3.52 -5.30 -1.71
C LYS A 131 -4.39 -4.05 -1.81
N TRP A 132 -4.12 -3.03 -0.98
CA TRP A 132 -4.82 -1.76 -1.06
C TRP A 132 -4.69 -1.12 -2.44
N VAL A 133 -3.47 -1.09 -2.99
CA VAL A 133 -3.22 -0.56 -4.33
C VAL A 133 -3.96 -1.38 -5.39
N ASP A 134 -3.87 -2.73 -5.33
CA ASP A 134 -4.53 -3.62 -6.30
C ASP A 134 -6.07 -3.54 -6.23
N GLN A 135 -6.63 -3.22 -5.06
CA GLN A 135 -8.06 -2.96 -4.85
C GLN A 135 -8.50 -1.55 -5.28
N GLY A 136 -7.61 -0.77 -5.89
CA GLY A 136 -7.92 0.55 -6.43
C GLY A 136 -7.52 1.72 -5.54
N ALA A 137 -6.73 1.49 -4.49
CA ALA A 137 -6.18 2.51 -3.59
C ALA A 137 -7.25 3.47 -3.05
N LYS A 138 -8.38 2.95 -2.55
CA LYS A 138 -9.55 3.73 -2.14
C LYS A 138 -9.32 4.51 -0.84
N ASP A 139 -10.01 5.66 -0.71
CA ASP A 139 -10.14 6.43 0.55
C ASP A 139 -11.38 5.94 1.32
N ASN A 140 -11.21 4.92 2.17
CA ASN A 140 -12.31 4.27 2.90
C ASN A 140 -11.96 3.99 4.37
#